data_bf2f2af5a5f7ee5b846daf4d475ace37
#
_entry.id   bf2f2af5a5f7ee5b846daf4d475ace37
#
_cell.length_a   1.000
_cell.length_b   1.000
_cell.length_c   1.000
_cell.angle_alpha   90.00
_cell.angle_beta   90.00
_cell.angle_gamma   90.00
#
_symmetry.space_group_name_H-M   'P 1'
#
loop_
_entity.id
_entity.type
_entity.pdbx_description
1 polymer ?
#
loop_
_entity_poly.entity_id
_entity_poly.type
_entity_poly.pdbx_seq_one_letter_code
_entity_poly.pdbx_strand_id
1 'polypeptide(L)'
;MPEALLVLDQVVKRFGNHVAVDGVDLDISQGEFLAIMGPSGCGKTTTLRMIAGLEEPSEGEIRLNGKRINELKPWQRDTPLVWQNLALFPHLNVVRNVEFGLKMRGVGGRERRERAMNWLERMGLEQYANRNIAQLSGGERQRVAIARALVTEPEILLLDEPLSALDAHLRVRMQSEITQLQKQL
;
A
#
# COMPACT_ATOMS: atom_id res chain seq x y z
N MET A 1 -16.39 15.13 -16.31
CA MET A 1 -15.72 13.84 -15.99
C MET A 1 -15.42 13.88 -14.52
N PRO A 2 -15.52 12.79 -13.76
CA PRO A 2 -15.05 12.80 -12.37
C PRO A 2 -13.58 13.21 -12.39
N GLU A 3 -13.22 14.07 -11.47
CA GLU A 3 -11.84 14.56 -11.31
C GLU A 3 -10.97 13.37 -10.87
N ALA A 4 -9.83 13.15 -11.54
CA ALA A 4 -8.95 12.04 -11.21
C ALA A 4 -8.37 12.22 -9.80
N LEU A 5 -8.39 11.16 -9.00
CA LEU A 5 -7.82 11.15 -7.64
C LEU A 5 -6.30 11.26 -7.68
N LEU A 6 -5.65 10.44 -8.53
CA LEU A 6 -4.21 10.44 -8.75
C LEU A 6 -3.93 10.68 -10.22
N VAL A 7 -3.02 11.60 -10.53
CA VAL A 7 -2.54 11.90 -11.87
C VAL A 7 -1.02 11.79 -11.92
N LEU A 8 -0.51 11.01 -12.85
CA LEU A 8 0.88 11.05 -13.30
C LEU A 8 0.90 11.77 -14.66
N ASP A 9 1.70 12.80 -14.79
CA ASP A 9 1.83 13.60 -16.02
C ASP A 9 3.29 13.59 -16.47
N GLN A 10 3.57 12.90 -17.57
CA GLN A 10 4.90 12.73 -18.19
C GLN A 10 5.99 12.34 -17.17
N VAL A 11 5.67 11.41 -16.26
CA VAL A 11 6.58 11.03 -15.17
C VAL A 11 7.76 10.22 -15.69
N VAL A 12 8.97 10.70 -15.43
CA VAL A 12 10.24 10.06 -15.79
C VAL A 12 11.07 9.79 -14.54
N LYS A 13 11.71 8.61 -14.48
CA LYS A 13 12.72 8.31 -13.47
C LYS A 13 14.00 7.78 -14.12
N ARG A 14 15.11 8.46 -13.82
CA ARG A 14 16.46 8.08 -14.23
C ARG A 14 17.32 7.74 -13.03
N PHE A 15 18.10 6.67 -13.15
CA PHE A 15 19.17 6.32 -12.20
C PHE A 15 20.50 6.36 -12.97
N GLY A 16 21.21 7.47 -12.85
CA GLY A 16 22.38 7.74 -13.71
C GLY A 16 21.97 7.73 -15.18
N ASN A 17 22.58 6.85 -15.98
CA ASN A 17 22.26 6.70 -17.41
C ASN A 17 21.11 5.74 -17.71
N HIS A 18 20.54 5.08 -16.69
CA HIS A 18 19.45 4.13 -16.86
C HIS A 18 18.10 4.81 -16.68
N VAL A 19 17.23 4.71 -17.68
CA VAL A 19 15.83 5.18 -17.61
C VAL A 19 14.99 4.02 -17.10
N ALA A 20 14.50 4.13 -15.86
CA ALA A 20 13.67 3.11 -15.23
C ALA A 20 12.16 3.32 -15.49
N VAL A 21 11.74 4.58 -15.66
CA VAL A 21 10.39 4.98 -16.05
C VAL A 21 10.53 6.09 -17.09
N ASP A 22 9.82 6.01 -18.20
CA ASP A 22 9.98 6.90 -19.35
C ASP A 22 8.62 7.49 -19.78
N GLY A 23 8.32 8.71 -19.32
CA GLY A 23 7.17 9.50 -19.75
C GLY A 23 5.82 8.82 -19.48
N VAL A 24 5.57 8.36 -18.26
CA VAL A 24 4.31 7.70 -17.90
C VAL A 24 3.21 8.74 -17.65
N ASP A 25 2.10 8.58 -18.39
CA ASP A 25 0.82 9.25 -18.15
C ASP A 25 -0.18 8.26 -17.56
N LEU A 26 -0.84 8.65 -16.47
CA LEU A 26 -1.80 7.78 -15.78
C LEU A 26 -2.78 8.61 -14.97
N ASP A 27 -4.07 8.38 -15.19
CA ASP A 27 -5.15 8.94 -14.39
C ASP A 27 -5.88 7.83 -13.65
N ILE A 28 -6.05 7.97 -12.35
CA ILE A 28 -6.77 7.02 -11.49
C ILE A 28 -7.92 7.75 -10.82
N SER A 29 -9.13 7.23 -11.01
CA SER A 29 -10.35 7.76 -10.39
C SER A 29 -10.54 7.25 -8.97
N GLN A 30 -11.35 7.94 -8.18
CA GLN A 30 -11.74 7.45 -6.84
C GLN A 30 -12.48 6.10 -6.96
N GLY A 31 -12.10 5.15 -6.10
CA GLY A 31 -12.68 3.81 -6.08
C GLY A 31 -12.23 2.90 -7.23
N GLU A 32 -11.29 3.33 -8.06
CA GLU A 32 -10.74 2.51 -9.13
C GLU A 32 -9.76 1.47 -8.60
N PHE A 33 -9.83 0.25 -9.13
CA PHE A 33 -8.85 -0.82 -8.91
C PHE A 33 -7.98 -0.98 -10.15
N LEU A 34 -6.75 -0.49 -10.10
CA LEU A 34 -5.80 -0.55 -11.20
C LEU A 34 -4.73 -1.63 -10.98
N ALA A 35 -4.47 -2.45 -11.99
CA ALA A 35 -3.36 -3.40 -12.00
C ALA A 35 -2.30 -2.99 -13.02
N ILE A 36 -1.08 -2.72 -12.56
CA ILE A 36 0.08 -2.45 -13.41
C ILE A 36 0.78 -3.77 -13.71
N MET A 37 0.77 -4.19 -14.97
CA MET A 37 1.37 -5.44 -15.43
C MET A 37 2.57 -5.18 -16.34
N GLY A 38 3.53 -6.09 -16.33
CA GLY A 38 4.71 -6.03 -17.19
C GLY A 38 5.86 -6.92 -16.69
N PRO A 39 6.90 -7.15 -17.49
CA PRO A 39 8.04 -7.98 -17.13
C PRO A 39 8.83 -7.39 -15.94
N SER A 40 9.69 -8.20 -15.33
CA SER A 40 10.59 -7.71 -14.29
C SER A 40 11.50 -6.62 -14.85
N GLY A 41 11.70 -5.54 -14.08
CA GLY A 41 12.53 -4.40 -14.48
C GLY A 41 11.85 -3.34 -15.35
N CYS A 42 10.55 -3.48 -15.70
CA CYS A 42 9.85 -2.47 -16.51
C CYS A 42 9.37 -1.23 -15.72
N GLY A 43 9.84 -1.01 -14.49
CA GLY A 43 9.56 0.22 -13.74
C GLY A 43 8.34 0.19 -12.80
N LYS A 44 7.59 -0.93 -12.67
CA LYS A 44 6.39 -1.02 -11.80
C LYS A 44 6.65 -0.58 -10.36
N THR A 45 7.60 -1.23 -9.70
CA THR A 45 8.01 -0.90 -8.31
C THR A 45 8.51 0.54 -8.20
N THR A 46 9.26 1.02 -9.22
CA THR A 46 9.77 2.40 -9.25
C THR A 46 8.61 3.40 -9.32
N THR A 47 7.61 3.14 -10.15
CA THR A 47 6.40 3.98 -10.25
C THR A 47 5.64 4.00 -8.92
N LEU A 48 5.40 2.83 -8.30
CA LEU A 48 4.75 2.77 -6.98
C LEU A 48 5.55 3.52 -5.90
N ARG A 49 6.88 3.41 -5.91
CA ARG A 49 7.76 4.15 -4.98
C ARG A 49 7.72 5.66 -5.21
N MET A 50 7.61 6.12 -6.45
CA MET A 50 7.44 7.55 -6.74
C MET A 50 6.10 8.07 -6.21
N ILE A 51 5.01 7.32 -6.37
CA ILE A 51 3.70 7.67 -5.79
C ILE A 51 3.77 7.69 -4.26
N ALA A 52 4.42 6.70 -3.64
CA ALA A 52 4.61 6.61 -2.19
C ALA A 52 5.58 7.66 -1.61
N GLY A 53 6.31 8.40 -2.45
CA GLY A 53 7.32 9.40 -2.02
C GLY A 53 8.64 8.82 -1.53
N LEU A 54 8.92 7.56 -1.86
CA LEU A 54 10.17 6.87 -1.56
C LEU A 54 11.24 7.10 -2.62
N GLU A 55 10.82 7.53 -3.80
CA GLU A 55 11.64 7.98 -4.91
C GLU A 55 11.08 9.30 -5.43
N GLU A 56 11.95 10.21 -5.83
CA GLU A 56 11.55 11.46 -6.47
C GLU A 56 11.58 11.27 -8.00
N PRO A 57 10.55 11.68 -8.76
CA PRO A 57 10.61 11.67 -10.21
C PRO A 57 11.74 12.59 -10.71
N SER A 58 12.39 12.20 -11.81
CA SER A 58 13.41 13.04 -12.46
C SER A 58 12.78 14.16 -13.29
N GLU A 59 11.62 13.88 -13.88
CA GLU A 59 10.82 14.81 -14.70
C GLU A 59 9.34 14.47 -14.52
N GLY A 60 8.46 15.42 -14.90
CA GLY A 60 7.01 15.25 -14.80
C GLY A 60 6.43 15.53 -13.42
N GLU A 61 5.14 15.30 -13.29
CA GLU A 61 4.39 15.62 -12.07
C GLU A 61 3.54 14.47 -11.59
N ILE A 62 3.44 14.35 -10.26
CA ILE A 62 2.48 13.46 -9.58
C ILE A 62 1.56 14.35 -8.77
N ARG A 63 0.24 14.22 -9.00
CA ARG A 63 -0.79 14.97 -8.29
C ARG A 63 -1.75 14.02 -7.58
N LEU A 64 -2.09 14.34 -6.35
CA LEU A 64 -3.11 13.65 -5.55
C LEU A 64 -4.18 14.68 -5.17
N ASN A 65 -5.45 14.43 -5.50
CA ASN A 65 -6.54 15.39 -5.33
C ASN A 65 -6.21 16.78 -5.93
N GLY A 66 -5.66 16.80 -7.14
CA GLY A 66 -5.23 18.01 -7.83
C GLY A 66 -3.99 18.71 -7.24
N LYS A 67 -3.46 18.25 -6.11
CA LYS A 67 -2.27 18.82 -5.46
C LYS A 67 -1.01 18.07 -5.89
N ARG A 68 0.01 18.81 -6.33
CA ARG A 68 1.33 18.24 -6.61
C ARG A 68 1.96 17.68 -5.34
N ILE A 69 2.48 16.43 -5.42
CA ILE A 69 3.07 15.71 -4.28
C ILE A 69 4.53 15.33 -4.49
N ASN A 70 5.20 15.75 -5.56
CA ASN A 70 6.59 15.36 -5.85
C ASN A 70 7.53 15.60 -4.67
N GLU A 71 7.44 16.77 -4.04
CA GLU A 71 8.33 17.23 -2.98
C GLU A 71 7.92 16.74 -1.58
N LEU A 72 6.71 16.16 -1.46
CA LEU A 72 6.22 15.66 -0.18
C LEU A 72 6.96 14.38 0.23
N LYS A 73 7.35 14.31 1.49
CA LYS A 73 7.96 13.10 2.07
C LYS A 73 6.91 12.00 2.27
N PRO A 74 7.29 10.70 2.35
CA PRO A 74 6.36 9.57 2.46
C PRO A 74 5.33 9.73 3.59
N TRP A 75 5.72 10.26 4.75
CA TRP A 75 4.82 10.47 5.89
C TRP A 75 3.86 11.66 5.76
N GLN A 76 4.02 12.47 4.72
CA GLN A 76 3.14 13.60 4.39
C GLN A 76 2.14 13.23 3.30
N ARG A 77 2.27 12.02 2.71
CA ARG A 77 1.37 11.49 1.69
C ARG A 77 0.44 10.46 2.32
N ASP A 78 -0.78 10.40 1.84
CA ASP A 78 -1.75 9.39 2.27
C ASP A 78 -1.81 8.21 1.29
N THR A 79 -0.62 7.69 0.95
CA THR A 79 -0.40 6.66 -0.06
C THR A 79 0.48 5.52 0.50
N PRO A 80 0.01 4.75 1.52
CA PRO A 80 0.80 3.67 2.07
C PRO A 80 1.10 2.59 1.03
N LEU A 81 2.34 2.09 1.06
CA LEU A 81 2.82 1.02 0.19
C LEU A 81 2.97 -0.28 0.99
N VAL A 82 2.29 -1.33 0.54
CA VAL A 82 2.53 -2.71 0.99
C VAL A 82 3.62 -3.31 0.10
N TRP A 83 4.77 -3.61 0.72
CA TRP A 83 5.94 -4.15 0.05
C TRP A 83 5.79 -5.64 -0.28
N GLN A 84 6.52 -6.12 -1.27
CA GLN A 84 6.61 -7.55 -1.59
C GLN A 84 7.03 -8.41 -0.38
N ASN A 85 7.96 -7.92 0.46
CA ASN A 85 8.40 -8.58 1.70
C ASN A 85 7.55 -8.24 2.92
N LEU A 86 6.38 -7.55 2.72
CA LEU A 86 5.40 -7.12 3.71
C LEU A 86 5.94 -6.12 4.75
N ALA A 87 7.23 -6.03 4.98
CA ALA A 87 7.91 -5.15 5.93
C ALA A 87 7.24 -5.08 7.32
N LEU A 88 6.75 -6.22 7.84
CA LEU A 88 6.16 -6.30 9.18
C LEU A 88 7.25 -6.19 10.25
N PHE A 89 6.91 -5.55 11.36
CA PHE A 89 7.82 -5.38 12.49
C PHE A 89 7.91 -6.68 13.31
N PRO A 90 9.02 -7.42 13.28
CA PRO A 90 9.12 -8.76 13.90
C PRO A 90 9.11 -8.70 15.44
N HIS A 91 9.46 -7.57 16.03
CA HIS A 91 9.47 -7.32 17.48
C HIS A 91 8.09 -6.88 18.02
N LEU A 92 7.11 -6.68 17.15
CA LEU A 92 5.74 -6.32 17.51
C LEU A 92 4.82 -7.52 17.24
N ASN A 93 3.80 -7.70 18.09
CA ASN A 93 2.72 -8.63 17.81
C ASN A 93 1.79 -8.10 16.70
N VAL A 94 0.82 -8.92 16.29
CA VAL A 94 -0.11 -8.62 15.19
C VAL A 94 -0.81 -7.29 15.37
N VAL A 95 -1.50 -7.08 16.49
CA VAL A 95 -2.26 -5.84 16.70
C VAL A 95 -1.35 -4.61 16.80
N ARG A 96 -0.18 -4.71 17.41
CA ARG A 96 0.77 -3.60 17.47
C ARG A 96 1.37 -3.24 16.11
N ASN A 97 1.50 -4.22 15.20
CA ASN A 97 1.82 -3.94 13.80
C ASN A 97 0.75 -3.08 13.15
N VAL A 98 -0.53 -3.42 13.32
CA VAL A 98 -1.65 -2.65 12.76
C VAL A 98 -1.76 -1.27 13.41
N GLU A 99 -1.63 -1.18 14.74
CA GLU A 99 -1.68 0.08 15.48
C GLU A 99 -0.57 1.08 15.10
N PHE A 100 0.52 0.62 14.48
CA PHE A 100 1.74 1.42 14.34
C PHE A 100 1.52 2.75 13.61
N GLY A 101 0.82 2.75 12.48
CA GLY A 101 0.53 3.96 11.70
C GLY A 101 -0.29 4.98 12.51
N LEU A 102 -1.32 4.52 13.21
CA LEU A 102 -2.14 5.37 14.08
C LEU A 102 -1.33 5.95 15.25
N LYS A 103 -0.40 5.16 15.81
CA LYS A 103 0.51 5.65 16.86
C LYS A 103 1.39 6.80 16.36
N MET A 104 1.91 6.69 15.15
CA MET A 104 2.73 7.75 14.55
C MET A 104 1.93 9.01 14.23
N ARG A 105 0.62 8.89 13.99
CA ARG A 105 -0.31 10.01 13.84
C ARG A 105 -0.84 10.58 15.17
N GLY A 106 -0.34 10.09 16.32
CA GLY A 106 -0.71 10.59 17.66
C GLY A 106 -2.07 10.13 18.18
N VAL A 107 -2.70 9.12 17.55
CA VAL A 107 -4.01 8.59 17.98
C VAL A 107 -3.90 7.95 19.37
N GLY A 108 -4.86 8.24 20.26
CA GLY A 108 -4.91 7.76 21.63
C GLY A 108 -4.95 6.21 21.74
N GLY A 109 -4.37 5.66 22.81
CA GLY A 109 -4.16 4.21 22.94
C GLY A 109 -5.44 3.38 22.85
N ARG A 110 -6.55 3.84 23.45
CA ARG A 110 -7.85 3.14 23.43
C ARG A 110 -8.44 3.12 22.01
N GLU A 111 -8.56 4.28 21.38
CA GLU A 111 -9.09 4.42 20.03
C GLU A 111 -8.24 3.63 19.01
N ARG A 112 -6.91 3.76 19.10
CA ARG A 112 -5.97 3.04 18.25
C ARG A 112 -6.19 1.52 18.34
N ARG A 113 -6.36 1.00 19.55
CA ARG A 113 -6.61 -0.43 19.79
C ARG A 113 -7.93 -0.87 19.19
N GLU A 114 -8.97 -0.10 19.37
CA GLU A 114 -10.31 -0.37 18.84
C GLU A 114 -10.29 -0.40 17.30
N ARG A 115 -9.73 0.61 16.66
CA ARG A 115 -9.60 0.66 15.19
C ARG A 115 -8.76 -0.51 14.65
N ALA A 116 -7.65 -0.85 15.30
CA ALA A 116 -6.81 -1.98 14.90
C ALA A 116 -7.54 -3.32 15.04
N MET A 117 -8.31 -3.53 16.12
CA MET A 117 -9.10 -4.76 16.30
C MET A 117 -10.22 -4.88 15.28
N ASN A 118 -10.91 -3.80 14.93
CA ASN A 118 -11.93 -3.78 13.88
C ASN A 118 -11.35 -4.20 12.51
N TRP A 119 -10.15 -3.73 12.18
CA TRP A 119 -9.47 -4.15 10.95
C TRP A 119 -9.02 -5.61 11.00
N LEU A 120 -8.55 -6.10 12.16
CA LEU A 120 -8.19 -7.51 12.32
C LEU A 120 -9.42 -8.43 12.21
N GLU A 121 -10.57 -8.03 12.72
CA GLU A 121 -11.84 -8.75 12.58
C GLU A 121 -12.24 -8.85 11.10
N ARG A 122 -12.24 -7.73 10.36
CA ARG A 122 -12.51 -7.69 8.91
C ARG A 122 -11.58 -8.63 8.11
N MET A 123 -10.33 -8.81 8.59
CA MET A 123 -9.34 -9.71 7.98
C MET A 123 -9.44 -11.15 8.49
N GLY A 124 -10.35 -11.47 9.43
CA GLY A 124 -10.46 -12.78 10.07
C GLY A 124 -9.23 -13.15 10.91
N LEU A 125 -8.62 -12.17 11.58
CA LEU A 125 -7.37 -12.30 12.33
C LEU A 125 -7.49 -11.89 13.81
N GLU A 126 -8.68 -11.61 14.33
CA GLU A 126 -8.89 -11.13 15.69
C GLU A 126 -8.32 -12.10 16.75
N GLN A 127 -8.45 -13.43 16.53
CA GLN A 127 -7.90 -14.44 17.43
C GLN A 127 -6.37 -14.44 17.48
N TYR A 128 -5.71 -13.85 16.49
CA TYR A 128 -4.25 -13.78 16.38
C TYR A 128 -3.66 -12.45 16.88
N ALA A 129 -4.47 -11.51 17.35
CA ALA A 129 -4.08 -10.16 17.73
C ALA A 129 -2.82 -10.08 18.61
N ASN A 130 -2.66 -11.03 19.53
CA ASN A 130 -1.54 -11.07 20.47
C ASN A 130 -0.39 -11.99 20.03
N ARG A 131 -0.51 -12.71 18.91
CA ARG A 131 0.56 -13.58 18.38
C ARG A 131 1.73 -12.78 17.83
N ASN A 132 2.91 -13.41 17.86
CA ASN A 132 4.07 -12.89 17.15
C ASN A 132 3.89 -13.14 15.65
N ILE A 133 4.38 -12.21 14.83
CA ILE A 133 4.33 -12.28 13.36
C ILE A 133 4.98 -13.57 12.81
N ALA A 134 6.04 -14.08 13.45
CA ALA A 134 6.71 -15.31 13.04
C ALA A 134 5.83 -16.56 13.15
N GLN A 135 4.77 -16.53 13.96
CA GLN A 135 3.83 -17.64 14.16
C GLN A 135 2.70 -17.69 13.11
N LEU A 136 2.68 -16.73 12.18
CA LEU A 136 1.67 -16.62 11.15
C LEU A 136 2.11 -17.29 9.84
N SER A 137 1.16 -17.82 9.10
CA SER A 137 1.33 -18.23 7.70
C SER A 137 1.63 -17.03 6.80
N GLY A 138 2.10 -17.27 5.56
CA GLY A 138 2.34 -16.23 4.58
C GLY A 138 1.10 -15.36 4.29
N GLY A 139 -0.05 -16.00 4.08
CA GLY A 139 -1.32 -15.30 3.84
C GLY A 139 -1.82 -14.50 5.04
N GLU A 140 -1.66 -15.02 6.28
CA GLU A 140 -2.00 -14.27 7.49
C GLU A 140 -1.10 -13.04 7.65
N ARG A 141 0.21 -13.18 7.43
CA ARG A 141 1.13 -12.04 7.44
C ARG A 141 0.75 -10.97 6.40
N GLN A 142 0.34 -11.40 5.22
CA GLN A 142 -0.11 -10.47 4.18
C GLN A 142 -1.36 -9.71 4.61
N ARG A 143 -2.37 -10.38 5.17
CA ARG A 143 -3.57 -9.71 5.70
C ARG A 143 -3.23 -8.73 6.81
N VAL A 144 -2.28 -9.05 7.68
CA VAL A 144 -1.77 -8.09 8.70
C VAL A 144 -1.14 -6.86 8.04
N ALA A 145 -0.35 -7.02 6.97
CA ALA A 145 0.27 -5.90 6.26
C ALA A 145 -0.77 -5.00 5.57
N ILE A 146 -1.82 -5.59 4.99
CA ILE A 146 -2.95 -4.86 4.40
C ILE A 146 -3.73 -4.12 5.51
N ALA A 147 -4.08 -4.79 6.62
CA ALA A 147 -4.76 -4.16 7.75
C ALA A 147 -3.95 -2.97 8.31
N ARG A 148 -2.62 -3.12 8.41
CA ARG A 148 -1.72 -2.05 8.85
C ARG A 148 -1.75 -0.83 7.92
N ALA A 149 -1.85 -1.05 6.62
CA ALA A 149 -1.95 0.02 5.64
C ALA A 149 -3.32 0.70 5.69
N LEU A 150 -4.40 -0.08 5.77
CA LEU A 150 -5.78 0.41 5.71
C LEU A 150 -6.29 1.05 7.01
N VAL A 151 -5.71 0.72 8.18
CA VAL A 151 -6.17 1.26 9.48
C VAL A 151 -6.07 2.77 9.59
N THR A 152 -5.23 3.39 8.77
CA THR A 152 -5.08 4.85 8.66
C THR A 152 -6.08 5.49 7.70
N GLU A 153 -6.96 4.69 7.07
CA GLU A 153 -7.97 5.10 6.10
C GLU A 153 -7.39 5.95 4.97
N PRO A 154 -6.41 5.40 4.21
CA PRO A 154 -5.70 6.15 3.19
C PRO A 154 -6.58 6.41 1.96
N GLU A 155 -6.27 7.48 1.23
CA GLU A 155 -6.92 7.80 -0.05
C GLU A 155 -6.57 6.79 -1.15
N ILE A 156 -5.33 6.27 -1.14
CA ILE A 156 -4.84 5.27 -2.10
C ILE A 156 -4.06 4.20 -1.35
N LEU A 157 -4.32 2.93 -1.66
CA LEU A 157 -3.50 1.80 -1.23
C LEU A 157 -2.62 1.32 -2.39
N LEU A 158 -1.31 1.31 -2.17
CA LEU A 158 -0.33 0.81 -3.13
C LEU A 158 0.11 -0.61 -2.74
N LEU A 159 0.12 -1.54 -3.70
CA LEU A 159 0.51 -2.93 -3.50
C LEU A 159 1.63 -3.30 -4.48
N ASP A 160 2.84 -3.57 -3.99
CA ASP A 160 3.99 -3.98 -4.80
C ASP A 160 4.09 -5.51 -4.82
N GLU A 161 3.65 -6.13 -5.92
CA GLU A 161 3.62 -7.59 -6.13
C GLU A 161 3.07 -8.39 -4.93
N PRO A 162 1.91 -8.02 -4.37
CA PRO A 162 1.43 -8.58 -3.10
C PRO A 162 1.19 -10.09 -3.15
N LEU A 163 1.12 -10.69 -4.34
CA LEU A 163 0.76 -12.08 -4.54
C LEU A 163 1.89 -12.94 -5.10
N SER A 164 3.08 -12.37 -5.33
CA SER A 164 4.21 -13.06 -6.00
C SER A 164 4.76 -14.24 -5.20
N ALA A 165 4.74 -14.16 -3.88
CA ALA A 165 5.26 -15.20 -2.97
C ALA A 165 4.24 -16.31 -2.64
N LEU A 166 3.02 -16.26 -3.21
CA LEU A 166 1.94 -17.19 -2.91
C LEU A 166 1.84 -18.28 -3.98
N ASP A 167 1.47 -19.50 -3.55
CA ASP A 167 1.08 -20.56 -4.48
C ASP A 167 -0.20 -20.18 -5.27
N ALA A 168 -0.47 -20.91 -6.36
CA ALA A 168 -1.55 -20.56 -7.29
C ALA A 168 -2.94 -20.52 -6.62
N HIS A 169 -3.22 -21.46 -5.70
CA HIS A 169 -4.52 -21.53 -5.03
C HIS A 169 -4.72 -20.37 -4.04
N LEU A 170 -3.69 -20.08 -3.26
CA LEU A 170 -3.72 -18.97 -2.28
C LEU A 170 -3.75 -17.61 -3.00
N ARG A 171 -3.10 -17.50 -4.17
CA ARG A 171 -3.12 -16.29 -5.00
C ARG A 171 -4.54 -15.93 -5.46
N VAL A 172 -5.28 -16.89 -6.03
CA VAL A 172 -6.67 -16.68 -6.47
C VAL A 172 -7.57 -16.24 -5.30
N ARG A 173 -7.42 -16.90 -4.15
CA ARG A 173 -8.17 -16.54 -2.95
C ARG A 173 -7.87 -15.12 -2.49
N MET A 174 -6.60 -14.74 -2.42
CA MET A 174 -6.19 -13.40 -2.03
C MET A 174 -6.63 -12.31 -3.01
N GLN A 175 -6.64 -12.60 -4.32
CA GLN A 175 -7.21 -11.68 -5.32
C GLN A 175 -8.68 -11.40 -5.03
N SER A 176 -9.46 -12.45 -4.73
CA SER A 176 -10.87 -12.30 -4.36
C SER A 176 -11.05 -11.49 -3.08
N GLU A 177 -10.22 -11.75 -2.06
CA GLU A 177 -10.26 -11.00 -0.79
C GLU A 177 -9.94 -9.50 -1.00
N ILE A 178 -8.90 -9.18 -1.77
CA ILE A 178 -8.54 -7.77 -2.08
C ILE A 178 -9.66 -7.07 -2.86
N THR A 179 -10.25 -7.76 -3.85
CA THR A 179 -11.37 -7.22 -4.64
C THR A 179 -12.63 -6.99 -3.78
N GLN A 180 -12.92 -7.90 -2.83
CA GLN A 180 -14.02 -7.70 -1.90
C GLN A 180 -13.78 -6.52 -0.96
N LEU A 181 -12.56 -6.38 -0.44
CA LEU A 181 -12.17 -5.25 0.39
C LEU A 181 -12.35 -3.91 -0.35
N GLN A 182 -11.88 -3.85 -1.59
CA GLN A 182 -12.02 -2.64 -2.42
C GLN A 182 -13.49 -2.23 -2.62
N LYS A 183 -14.41 -3.20 -2.76
CA LYS A 183 -15.86 -2.92 -2.88
C LYS A 183 -16.53 -2.47 -1.57
N GLN A 184 -15.88 -2.70 -0.43
CA GLN A 184 -16.39 -2.35 0.91
C GLN A 184 -15.82 -1.01 1.42
N LEU A 185 -14.80 -0.48 0.74
CA LEU A 185 -14.15 0.80 1.02
C LEU A 185 -14.72 1.90 0.13
#